data_8985330a3093eb8481ecd3571010dff1
#
_entry.id   8985330a3093eb8481ecd3571010dff1
#
_cell.length_a   1.000
_cell.length_b   1.000
_cell.length_c   1.000
_cell.angle_alpha   90.00
_cell.angle_beta   90.00
_cell.angle_gamma   90.00
#
_symmetry.space_group_name_H-M   'P 1'
#
loop_
_entity.id
_entity.type
_entity.pdbx_description
1 polymer ?
#
loop_
_entity_poly.entity_id
_entity_poly.type
_entity_poly.pdbx_seq_one_letter_code
_entity_poly.pdbx_strand_id
1 'polypeptide(L)'
;MDVWVFSDESGTFDNKHYKTFVYAGLIFTDLQTMESVRRRYIAAERNKRKKKCYEGISELKAFVLKYDDKNDLYKILEDVPKFAVVINQSKLDAKRVYQSPKTKQHYLDFVSLTFLP
;
A
#
# COMPACT_ATOMS: atom_id res chain seq x y z
N MET A 1 12.07 20.57 -5.31
CA MET A 1 10.70 20.02 -5.49
C MET A 1 10.42 18.99 -4.42
N ASP A 2 9.34 19.17 -3.70
CA ASP A 2 8.96 18.22 -2.66
C ASP A 2 8.14 17.07 -3.27
N VAL A 3 8.35 15.89 -2.74
CA VAL A 3 7.62 14.70 -3.14
C VAL A 3 7.06 14.04 -1.88
N TRP A 4 5.77 13.71 -1.90
CA TRP A 4 5.11 12.98 -0.83
C TRP A 4 4.81 11.58 -1.31
N VAL A 5 5.24 10.59 -0.54
CA VAL A 5 5.04 9.18 -0.87
C VAL A 5 4.27 8.52 0.27
N PHE A 6 3.14 7.92 -0.08
CA PHE A 6 2.35 7.11 0.85
C PHE A 6 2.47 5.66 0.41
N SER A 7 3.06 4.84 1.23
CA SER A 7 3.34 3.46 0.88
C SER A 7 2.94 2.50 1.98
N ASP A 8 2.65 1.28 1.58
CA ASP A 8 2.33 0.20 2.48
C ASP A 8 2.76 -1.12 1.87
N GLU A 9 2.88 -2.12 2.70
CA GLU A 9 3.29 -3.46 2.32
C GLU A 9 2.14 -4.43 2.42
N SER A 10 2.15 -5.44 1.55
CA SER A 10 1.19 -6.53 1.56
C SER A 10 1.93 -7.86 1.63
N GLY A 11 1.51 -8.71 2.56
CA GLY A 11 2.16 -9.97 2.84
C GLY A 11 3.15 -9.87 3.99
N THR A 12 3.77 -10.99 4.31
CA THR A 12 4.80 -11.06 5.35
C THR A 12 6.14 -11.33 4.69
N PHE A 13 7.14 -10.52 5.03
CA PHE A 13 8.49 -10.69 4.51
C PHE A 13 9.25 -11.72 5.35
N ASP A 14 8.95 -13.02 5.13
CA ASP A 14 9.54 -14.11 5.90
C ASP A 14 9.74 -15.41 5.13
N ASN A 15 9.44 -15.48 3.87
CA ASN A 15 9.49 -16.66 2.97
C ASN A 15 8.76 -17.93 3.48
N LYS A 16 8.11 -17.88 4.62
CA LYS A 16 7.38 -19.03 5.20
C LYS A 16 5.89 -19.02 4.86
N HIS A 17 5.27 -17.82 4.92
CA HIS A 17 3.83 -17.65 4.78
C HIS A 17 3.41 -17.27 3.37
N TYR A 18 4.22 -16.45 2.69
CA TYR A 18 3.89 -15.94 1.37
C TYR A 18 5.08 -16.05 0.42
N LYS A 19 4.78 -16.48 -0.80
CA LYS A 19 5.75 -16.50 -1.89
C LYS A 19 6.08 -15.10 -2.39
N THR A 20 5.11 -14.21 -2.32
CA THR A 20 5.20 -12.87 -2.87
C THR A 20 4.99 -11.83 -1.78
N PHE A 21 5.86 -10.83 -1.78
CA PHE A 21 5.73 -9.62 -0.96
C PHE A 21 5.58 -8.43 -1.88
N VAL A 22 4.62 -7.57 -1.60
CA VAL A 22 4.34 -6.38 -2.42
C VAL A 22 4.53 -5.13 -1.57
N TYR A 23 5.28 -4.19 -2.11
CA TYR A 23 5.44 -2.85 -1.58
C TYR A 23 4.89 -1.88 -2.60
N ALA A 24 3.87 -1.12 -2.25
CA ALA A 24 3.16 -0.26 -3.19
C ALA A 24 2.79 1.08 -2.57
N GLY A 25 2.54 2.06 -3.41
CA GLY A 25 2.15 3.37 -2.89
C GLY A 25 1.71 4.37 -3.94
N LEU A 26 1.44 5.57 -3.42
CA LEU A 26 0.99 6.73 -4.16
C LEU A 26 2.06 7.82 -4.08
N ILE A 27 2.22 8.57 -5.15
CA ILE A 27 3.20 9.64 -5.26
C ILE A 27 2.49 10.96 -5.52
N PHE A 28 2.80 11.98 -4.72
CA PHE A 28 2.28 13.34 -4.91
C PHE A 28 3.44 14.32 -5.02
N THR A 29 3.34 15.26 -5.93
CA THR A 29 4.31 16.34 -6.11
C THR A 29 3.73 17.72 -5.82
N ASP A 30 2.45 17.76 -5.46
CA ASP A 30 1.71 18.98 -5.15
C ASP A 30 0.88 18.79 -3.89
N LEU A 31 1.10 19.63 -2.90
CA LEU A 31 0.43 19.55 -1.60
C LEU A 31 -1.08 19.72 -1.72
N GLN A 32 -1.55 20.63 -2.58
CA GLN A 32 -2.98 20.87 -2.75
C GLN A 32 -3.68 19.64 -3.34
N THR A 33 -3.06 19.01 -4.32
CA THR A 33 -3.57 17.77 -4.92
C THR A 33 -3.62 16.65 -3.88
N MET A 34 -2.56 16.49 -3.10
CA MET A 34 -2.50 15.49 -2.05
C MET A 34 -3.63 15.66 -1.04
N GLU A 35 -3.82 16.88 -0.53
CA GLU A 35 -4.86 17.16 0.46
C GLU A 35 -6.27 17.00 -0.12
N SER A 36 -6.47 17.41 -1.38
CA SER A 36 -7.75 17.25 -2.07
C SER A 36 -8.12 15.77 -2.23
N VAL A 37 -7.18 14.97 -2.72
CA VAL A 37 -7.37 13.52 -2.89
C VAL A 37 -7.65 12.85 -1.54
N ARG A 38 -6.85 13.20 -0.54
CA ARG A 38 -7.01 12.66 0.82
C ARG A 38 -8.40 12.94 1.38
N ARG A 39 -8.86 14.17 1.29
CA ARG A 39 -10.20 14.55 1.79
C ARG A 39 -11.31 13.80 1.07
N ARG A 40 -11.24 13.71 -0.25
CA ARG A 40 -12.23 12.98 -1.04
C ARG A 40 -12.24 11.49 -0.70
N TYR A 41 -11.06 10.90 -0.53
CA TYR A 41 -10.95 9.48 -0.20
C TYR A 41 -11.53 9.19 1.19
N ILE A 42 -11.16 9.99 2.19
CA ILE A 42 -11.65 9.83 3.56
C ILE A 42 -13.18 9.98 3.62
N ALA A 43 -13.73 10.99 2.93
CA ALA A 43 -15.17 11.22 2.88
C ALA A 43 -15.90 10.04 2.22
N ALA A 44 -15.39 9.54 1.11
CA ALA A 44 -15.97 8.41 0.41
C ALA A 44 -15.91 7.13 1.25
N GLU A 45 -14.80 6.88 1.91
CA GLU A 45 -14.61 5.73 2.79
C GLU A 45 -15.57 5.79 3.98
N ARG A 46 -15.73 6.93 4.61
CA ARG A 46 -16.68 7.13 5.70
C ARG A 46 -18.12 6.86 5.26
N ASN A 47 -18.51 7.34 4.07
CA ASN A 47 -19.83 7.10 3.53
C ASN A 47 -20.09 5.60 3.29
N LYS A 48 -19.08 4.90 2.78
CA LYS A 48 -19.22 3.46 2.55
C LYS A 48 -19.32 2.66 3.85
N ARG A 49 -18.59 3.07 4.88
CA ARG A 49 -18.68 2.39 6.20
C ARG A 49 -20.07 2.48 6.83
N LYS A 50 -20.89 3.44 6.45
CA LYS A 50 -22.27 3.56 6.91
C LYS A 50 -23.21 2.50 6.33
N LYS A 51 -22.78 1.80 5.27
CA LYS A 51 -23.59 0.74 4.67
C LYS A 51 -23.73 -0.42 5.65
N LYS A 52 -24.93 -1.02 5.64
CA LYS A 52 -25.27 -2.12 6.53
C LYS A 52 -24.30 -3.31 6.41
N CYS A 53 -23.84 -3.59 5.20
CA CYS A 53 -22.91 -4.69 4.95
C CYS A 53 -21.53 -4.52 5.60
N TYR A 54 -21.19 -3.30 6.04
CA TYR A 54 -19.94 -2.99 6.72
C TYR A 54 -20.13 -2.66 8.20
N GLU A 55 -21.30 -2.93 8.74
CA GLU A 55 -21.60 -2.67 10.13
C GLU A 55 -20.64 -3.41 11.06
N GLY A 56 -20.13 -2.69 12.06
CA GLY A 56 -19.16 -3.23 13.01
C GLY A 56 -17.71 -3.28 12.53
N ILE A 57 -17.44 -2.84 11.29
CA ILE A 57 -16.08 -2.80 10.72
C ILE A 57 -15.47 -1.44 10.97
N SER A 58 -14.33 -1.39 11.67
CA SER A 58 -13.64 -0.14 12.00
C SER A 58 -12.81 0.42 10.85
N GLU A 59 -12.32 -0.46 9.97
CA GLU A 59 -11.48 -0.10 8.83
C GLU A 59 -11.87 -0.92 7.61
N LEU A 60 -12.07 -0.24 6.47
CA LEU A 60 -12.41 -0.91 5.22
C LEU A 60 -11.13 -1.30 4.46
N LYS A 61 -10.65 -2.50 4.71
CA LYS A 61 -9.54 -3.08 3.95
C LYS A 61 -10.04 -3.62 2.60
N ALA A 62 -9.13 -3.66 1.63
CA ALA A 62 -9.49 -4.04 0.26
C ALA A 62 -10.19 -5.41 0.16
N PHE A 63 -9.79 -6.38 0.98
CA PHE A 63 -10.37 -7.71 0.93
C PHE A 63 -11.79 -7.78 1.53
N VAL A 64 -12.20 -6.77 2.31
CA VAL A 64 -13.54 -6.65 2.89
C VAL A 64 -14.51 -5.96 1.94
N LEU A 65 -14.00 -5.06 1.10
CA LEU A 65 -14.80 -4.23 0.21
C LEU A 65 -15.44 -5.06 -0.90
N LYS A 66 -16.71 -4.77 -1.17
CA LYS A 66 -17.38 -5.25 -2.38
C LYS A 66 -16.79 -4.58 -3.61
N TYR A 67 -16.90 -5.26 -4.74
CA TYR A 67 -16.29 -4.83 -6.00
C TYR A 67 -16.64 -3.38 -6.39
N ASP A 68 -17.92 -3.02 -6.34
CA ASP A 68 -18.36 -1.68 -6.72
C ASP A 68 -17.81 -0.60 -5.80
N ASP A 69 -17.78 -0.86 -4.50
CA ASP A 69 -17.23 0.06 -3.50
C ASP A 69 -15.73 0.23 -3.68
N LYS A 70 -15.03 -0.85 -3.98
CA LYS A 70 -13.60 -0.82 -4.27
C LYS A 70 -13.32 0.03 -5.51
N ASN A 71 -14.09 -0.14 -6.57
CA ASN A 71 -13.94 0.65 -7.78
C ASN A 71 -14.20 2.13 -7.55
N ASP A 72 -15.20 2.48 -6.75
CA ASP A 72 -15.48 3.88 -6.41
C ASP A 72 -14.31 4.54 -5.69
N LEU A 73 -13.68 3.83 -4.77
CA LEU A 73 -12.49 4.33 -4.07
C LEU A 73 -11.29 4.46 -5.02
N TYR A 74 -11.09 3.50 -5.90
CA TYR A 74 -10.00 3.55 -6.89
C TYR A 74 -10.15 4.72 -7.86
N LYS A 75 -11.36 5.08 -8.24
CA LYS A 75 -11.59 6.22 -9.13
C LYS A 75 -11.06 7.54 -8.55
N ILE A 76 -11.11 7.70 -7.24
CA ILE A 76 -10.56 8.89 -6.57
C ILE A 76 -9.05 8.96 -6.76
N LEU A 77 -8.38 7.81 -6.87
CA LEU A 77 -6.92 7.69 -7.01
C LEU A 77 -6.48 7.54 -8.47
N GLU A 78 -7.39 7.60 -9.42
CA GLU A 78 -7.16 7.27 -10.82
C GLU A 78 -6.01 8.06 -11.44
N ASP A 79 -5.96 9.37 -11.19
CA ASP A 79 -4.96 10.27 -11.76
C ASP A 79 -3.71 10.41 -10.90
N VAL A 80 -3.65 9.75 -9.77
CA VAL A 80 -2.49 9.79 -8.88
C VAL A 80 -1.44 8.80 -9.36
N PRO A 81 -0.20 9.22 -9.59
CA PRO A 81 0.90 8.29 -9.89
C PRO A 81 1.06 7.24 -8.80
N LYS A 82 1.26 6.01 -9.24
CA LYS A 82 1.37 4.84 -8.36
C LYS A 82 2.64 4.09 -8.69
N PHE A 83 3.15 3.37 -7.70
CA PHE A 83 4.24 2.43 -7.91
C PHE A 83 3.94 1.12 -7.19
N ALA A 84 4.56 0.05 -7.66
CA ALA A 84 4.53 -1.22 -6.96
C ALA A 84 5.85 -1.96 -7.18
N VAL A 85 6.36 -2.54 -6.13
CA VAL A 85 7.52 -3.44 -6.18
C VAL A 85 7.06 -4.79 -5.69
N VAL A 86 7.24 -5.80 -6.52
CA VAL A 86 6.86 -7.18 -6.21
C VAL A 86 8.12 -7.99 -5.98
N ILE A 87 8.24 -8.57 -4.81
CA ILE A 87 9.39 -9.40 -4.44
C ILE A 87 8.96 -10.85 -4.42
N ASN A 88 9.60 -11.67 -5.25
CA ASN A 88 9.42 -13.11 -5.19
C ASN A 88 10.38 -13.66 -4.13
N GLN A 89 9.85 -13.92 -2.94
CA GLN A 89 10.65 -14.33 -1.78
C GLN A 89 11.30 -15.70 -1.96
N SER A 90 10.76 -16.54 -2.83
CA SER A 90 11.35 -17.85 -3.09
C SER A 90 12.72 -17.77 -3.80
N LYS A 91 13.03 -16.61 -4.40
CA LYS A 91 14.30 -16.36 -5.09
C LYS A 91 15.32 -15.62 -4.24
N LEU A 92 14.97 -15.24 -3.02
CA LEU A 92 15.88 -14.56 -2.10
C LEU A 92 16.78 -15.57 -1.38
N ASP A 93 18.00 -15.12 -1.08
CA ASP A 93 18.89 -15.88 -0.19
C ASP A 93 18.38 -15.75 1.25
N ALA A 94 17.62 -16.74 1.69
CA ALA A 94 16.97 -16.74 3.00
C ALA A 94 17.96 -16.59 4.15
N LYS A 95 19.15 -17.19 4.04
CA LYS A 95 20.17 -17.10 5.08
C LYS A 95 20.68 -15.68 5.26
N ARG A 96 20.79 -14.91 4.16
CA ARG A 96 21.29 -13.54 4.21
C ARG A 96 20.21 -12.53 4.55
N VAL A 97 19.06 -12.63 3.89
CA VAL A 97 17.98 -11.62 3.98
C VAL A 97 17.22 -11.74 5.30
N TYR A 98 16.94 -12.97 5.75
CA TYR A 98 16.12 -13.20 6.94
C TYR A 98 16.94 -13.51 8.20
N GLN A 99 18.24 -13.25 8.16
CA GLN A 99 19.17 -13.55 9.27
C GLN A 99 18.76 -12.85 10.57
N SER A 100 18.31 -11.61 10.47
CA SER A 100 17.85 -10.83 11.63
C SER A 100 16.83 -9.78 11.17
N PRO A 101 16.02 -9.24 12.09
CA PRO A 101 15.11 -8.13 11.76
C PRO A 101 15.83 -6.92 11.15
N LYS A 102 17.05 -6.63 11.62
CA LYS A 102 17.85 -5.52 11.11
C LYS A 102 18.27 -5.73 9.65
N THR A 103 18.76 -6.92 9.30
CA THR A 103 19.15 -7.25 7.92
C THR A 103 17.96 -7.21 7.00
N LYS A 104 16.83 -7.75 7.43
CA LYS A 104 15.56 -7.71 6.72
C LYS A 104 15.11 -6.28 6.45
N GLN A 105 15.19 -5.41 7.45
CA GLN A 105 14.82 -4.01 7.30
C GLN A 105 15.76 -3.27 6.35
N HIS A 106 17.06 -3.53 6.42
CA HIS A 106 18.02 -2.93 5.49
C HIS A 106 17.72 -3.29 4.04
N TYR A 107 17.32 -4.54 3.79
CA TYR A 107 16.92 -4.96 2.44
C TYR A 107 15.69 -4.20 1.95
N LEU A 108 14.67 -4.08 2.80
CA LEU A 108 13.45 -3.35 2.47
C LEU A 108 13.73 -1.86 2.24
N ASP A 109 14.58 -1.27 3.04
CA ASP A 109 15.01 0.13 2.89
C ASP A 109 15.74 0.33 1.55
N PHE A 110 16.62 -0.58 1.20
CA PHE A 110 17.35 -0.54 -0.07
C PHE A 110 16.38 -0.60 -1.26
N VAL A 111 15.43 -1.51 -1.23
CA VAL A 111 14.41 -1.65 -2.28
C VAL A 111 13.60 -0.36 -2.40
N SER A 112 13.16 0.21 -1.28
CA SER A 112 12.40 1.46 -1.27
C SER A 112 13.18 2.60 -1.89
N LEU A 113 14.45 2.80 -1.48
CA LEU A 113 15.29 3.87 -1.98
C LEU A 113 15.66 3.70 -3.46
N THR A 114 15.74 2.46 -3.94
CA THR A 114 16.11 2.18 -5.34
C THR A 114 14.96 2.48 -6.31
N PHE A 115 13.72 2.21 -5.92
CA PHE A 115 12.57 2.28 -6.81
C PHE A 115 11.66 3.49 -6.59
N LEU A 116 11.86 4.27 -5.53
CA LEU A 116 11.13 5.51 -5.32
C LEU A 116 11.82 6.67 -6.04
N PRO A 117 11.03 7.62 -6.63
CA PRO A 117 11.59 8.81 -7.28
C PRO A 117 12.25 9.78 -6.31
#